data_d8c85dade3fa231b3758e3173e4b5229
#
_entry.id   d8c85dade3fa231b3758e3173e4b5229
#
_cell.length_a   1.000
_cell.length_b   1.000
_cell.length_c   1.000
_cell.angle_alpha   90.00
_cell.angle_beta   90.00
_cell.angle_gamma   90.00
#
_symmetry.space_group_name_H-M   'P 1'
#
loop_
_entity.id
_entity.type
_entity.pdbx_description
1 polymer ?
#
loop_
_entity_poly.entity_id
_entity_poly.type
_entity_poly.pdbx_seq_one_letter_code
_entity_poly.pdbx_strand_id
1 'polypeptide(L)'
;MAVQASCMELALEGERLCKAGDCRAGVGFFEAAVQVGTEDLKTLSAVYSQLGNAYFYLQEYEKALEFHRHDLTLARTLGDRVGEAKASGNLGNTLKVLGKFDEAIVCCTRHLDISRELHDKVCEGCCGIFVKRFVI
;
A
#
# COMPACT_ATOMS: atom_id res chain seq x y z
N MET A 1 5.18 28.54 21.73
CA MET A 1 4.56 27.21 21.84
C MET A 1 4.61 26.53 20.48
N ALA A 2 5.23 25.38 20.40
CA ALA A 2 5.34 24.67 19.14
C ALA A 2 4.02 23.97 18.84
N VAL A 3 3.48 24.19 17.64
CA VAL A 3 2.31 23.47 17.16
C VAL A 3 2.81 22.20 16.50
N GLN A 4 2.39 21.05 17.01
CA GLN A 4 2.72 19.78 16.40
C GLN A 4 1.97 19.62 15.08
N ALA A 5 2.69 19.19 14.05
CA ALA A 5 2.06 18.87 12.78
C ALA A 5 1.12 17.68 12.95
N SER A 6 -0.02 17.72 12.30
CA SER A 6 -0.98 16.63 12.31
C SER A 6 -0.50 15.47 11.43
N CYS A 7 -1.10 14.29 11.63
CA CYS A 7 -0.84 13.13 10.78
C CYS A 7 -1.01 13.50 9.30
N MET A 8 -2.10 14.18 8.95
CA MET A 8 -2.37 14.58 7.57
C MET A 8 -1.31 15.53 7.03
N GLU A 9 -0.90 16.52 7.83
CA GLU A 9 0.12 17.47 7.39
C GLU A 9 1.45 16.77 7.11
N LEU A 10 1.86 15.86 7.98
CA LEU A 10 3.08 15.09 7.80
C LEU A 10 2.98 14.18 6.57
N ALA A 11 1.83 13.54 6.37
CA ALA A 11 1.61 12.68 5.22
C ALA A 11 1.68 13.46 3.90
N LEU A 12 1.10 14.65 3.86
CA LEU A 12 1.15 15.52 2.67
C LEU A 12 2.59 15.94 2.35
N GLU A 13 3.37 16.26 3.35
CA GLU A 13 4.78 16.60 3.14
C GLU A 13 5.57 15.39 2.65
N GLY A 14 5.32 14.22 3.19
CA GLY A 14 5.94 12.98 2.71
C GLY A 14 5.61 12.71 1.25
N GLU A 15 4.35 12.90 0.87
CA GLU A 15 3.91 12.74 -0.52
C GLU A 15 4.62 13.73 -1.43
N ARG A 16 4.70 14.99 -1.01
CA ARG A 16 5.39 16.02 -1.80
C ARG A 16 6.85 15.65 -2.05
N LEU A 17 7.54 15.17 -1.03
CA LEU A 17 8.94 14.79 -1.14
C LEU A 17 9.14 13.59 -2.06
N CYS A 18 8.25 12.60 -1.97
CA CYS A 18 8.32 11.43 -2.85
C CYS A 18 8.10 11.83 -4.31
N LYS A 19 7.15 12.71 -4.57
CA LYS A 19 6.89 13.22 -5.92
C LYS A 19 8.06 14.04 -6.45
N ALA A 20 8.80 14.71 -5.57
CA ALA A 20 9.99 15.46 -5.94
C ALA A 20 11.22 14.57 -6.15
N GLY A 21 11.09 13.26 -5.93
CA GLY A 21 12.18 12.31 -6.12
C GLY A 21 12.95 11.97 -4.86
N ASP A 22 12.58 12.53 -3.71
CA ASP A 22 13.25 12.29 -2.44
C ASP A 22 12.41 11.38 -1.54
N CYS A 23 12.30 10.12 -1.96
CA CYS A 23 11.53 9.13 -1.20
C CYS A 23 12.12 8.85 0.17
N ARG A 24 13.44 8.95 0.31
CA ARG A 24 14.08 8.70 1.60
C ARG A 24 13.63 9.71 2.65
N ALA A 25 13.55 10.98 2.29
CA ALA A 25 13.01 12.00 3.18
C ALA A 25 11.50 11.84 3.38
N GLY A 26 10.80 11.49 2.28
CA GLY A 26 9.35 11.25 2.35
C GLY A 26 8.98 10.16 3.34
N VAL A 27 9.72 9.08 3.37
CA VAL A 27 9.53 7.98 4.31
C VAL A 27 9.60 8.49 5.76
N GLY A 28 10.56 9.36 6.05
CA GLY A 28 10.70 9.95 7.39
C GLY A 28 9.43 10.67 7.83
N PHE A 29 8.82 11.42 6.92
CA PHE A 29 7.57 12.13 7.20
C PHE A 29 6.40 11.19 7.35
N PHE A 30 6.30 10.16 6.52
CA PHE A 30 5.23 9.16 6.65
C PHE A 30 5.35 8.39 7.97
N GLU A 31 6.55 8.04 8.39
CA GLU A 31 6.76 7.37 9.67
C GLU A 31 6.38 8.29 10.83
N ALA A 32 6.72 9.57 10.74
CA ALA A 32 6.31 10.56 11.73
C ALA A 32 4.78 10.68 11.78
N ALA A 33 4.11 10.61 10.62
CA ALA A 33 2.65 10.64 10.56
C ALA A 33 2.04 9.45 11.31
N VAL A 34 2.60 8.26 11.15
CA VAL A 34 2.15 7.06 11.87
C VAL A 34 2.37 7.24 13.37
N GLN A 35 3.50 7.80 13.78
CA GLN A 35 3.83 8.04 15.18
C GLN A 35 2.84 9.00 15.84
N VAL A 36 2.52 10.10 15.16
CA VAL A 36 1.52 11.06 15.66
C VAL A 36 0.15 10.40 15.74
N GLY A 37 -0.18 9.60 14.74
CA GLY A 37 -1.42 8.84 14.69
C GLY A 37 -2.61 9.69 14.29
N THR A 38 -3.73 9.03 14.06
CA THR A 38 -4.99 9.67 13.72
C THR A 38 -6.13 8.73 14.06
N GLU A 39 -7.28 9.32 14.41
CA GLU A 39 -8.52 8.57 14.60
C GLU A 39 -9.18 8.27 13.24
N ASP A 40 -8.78 8.99 12.20
CA ASP A 40 -9.30 8.75 10.86
C ASP A 40 -8.55 7.58 10.22
N LEU A 41 -9.18 6.41 10.26
CA LEU A 41 -8.57 5.18 9.78
C LEU A 41 -8.34 5.18 8.27
N LYS A 42 -9.12 5.97 7.52
CA LYS A 42 -8.89 6.11 6.08
C LYS A 42 -7.59 6.86 5.82
N THR A 43 -7.30 7.89 6.59
CA THR A 43 -6.03 8.60 6.52
C THR A 43 -4.88 7.67 6.86
N LEU A 44 -5.02 6.87 7.91
CA LEU A 44 -3.99 5.93 8.33
C LEU A 44 -3.73 4.88 7.23
N SER A 45 -4.79 4.36 6.63
CA SER A 45 -4.68 3.42 5.50
C SER A 45 -3.90 4.03 4.34
N ALA A 46 -4.20 5.29 4.00
CA ALA A 46 -3.48 5.99 2.94
C ALA A 46 -1.98 6.14 3.27
N VAL A 47 -1.66 6.46 4.52
CA VAL A 47 -0.27 6.59 4.96
C VAL A 47 0.47 5.26 4.86
N TYR A 48 -0.16 4.17 5.30
CA TYR A 48 0.45 2.84 5.17
C TYR A 48 0.69 2.47 3.72
N SER A 49 -0.26 2.75 2.85
CA SER A 49 -0.13 2.49 1.42
C SER A 49 1.06 3.25 0.82
N GLN A 50 1.16 4.52 1.16
CA GLN A 50 2.26 5.36 0.67
C GLN A 50 3.61 4.92 1.22
N LEU A 51 3.68 4.52 2.49
CA LEU A 51 4.89 3.96 3.08
C LEU A 51 5.31 2.69 2.35
N GLY A 52 4.37 1.79 2.10
CA GLY A 52 4.67 0.57 1.36
C GLY A 52 5.21 0.87 -0.02
N ASN A 53 4.60 1.80 -0.73
CA ASN A 53 5.04 2.19 -2.08
C ASN A 53 6.41 2.87 -2.05
N ALA A 54 6.66 3.73 -1.08
CA ALA A 54 7.95 4.43 -0.95
C ALA A 54 9.08 3.45 -0.64
N TYR A 55 8.86 2.53 0.28
CA TYR A 55 9.86 1.50 0.58
C TYR A 55 10.08 0.57 -0.62
N PHE A 56 9.02 0.24 -1.36
CA PHE A 56 9.15 -0.54 -2.59
C PHE A 56 10.06 0.20 -3.59
N TYR A 57 9.82 1.48 -3.78
CA TYR A 57 10.64 2.31 -4.66
C TYR A 57 12.10 2.33 -4.22
N LEU A 58 12.34 2.36 -2.91
CA LEU A 58 13.69 2.34 -2.33
C LEU A 58 14.30 0.94 -2.29
N GLN A 59 13.60 -0.06 -2.82
CA GLN A 59 14.03 -1.46 -2.86
C GLN A 59 14.16 -2.11 -1.48
N GLU A 60 13.46 -1.56 -0.49
CA GLU A 60 13.36 -2.15 0.84
C GLU A 60 12.06 -2.94 0.93
N TYR A 61 12.04 -4.08 0.24
CA TYR A 61 10.83 -4.86 -0.03
C TYR A 61 10.21 -5.49 1.22
N GLU A 62 11.04 -5.88 2.20
CA GLU A 62 10.52 -6.45 3.44
C GLU A 62 9.69 -5.42 4.22
N LYS A 63 10.17 -4.17 4.27
CA LYS A 63 9.42 -3.07 4.90
C LYS A 63 8.17 -2.73 4.10
N ALA A 64 8.27 -2.71 2.78
CA ALA A 64 7.11 -2.51 1.92
C ALA A 64 6.04 -3.56 2.19
N LEU A 65 6.44 -4.81 2.33
CA LEU A 65 5.54 -5.91 2.64
C LEU A 65 4.80 -5.66 3.96
N GLU A 66 5.52 -5.27 5.00
CA GLU A 66 4.95 -4.99 6.31
C GLU A 66 3.85 -3.92 6.24
N PHE A 67 4.14 -2.79 5.58
CA PHE A 67 3.17 -1.70 5.53
C PHE A 67 1.99 -2.02 4.63
N HIS A 68 2.19 -2.74 3.54
CA HIS A 68 1.07 -3.19 2.71
C HIS A 68 0.18 -4.19 3.46
N ARG A 69 0.75 -5.02 4.33
CA ARG A 69 -0.05 -5.90 5.19
C ARG A 69 -0.88 -5.12 6.20
N HIS A 70 -0.30 -4.08 6.79
CA HIS A 70 -1.06 -3.19 7.69
C HIS A 70 -2.21 -2.52 6.95
N ASP A 71 -1.96 -2.03 5.74
CA ASP A 71 -2.99 -1.41 4.92
C ASP A 71 -4.11 -2.40 4.61
N LEU A 72 -3.77 -3.61 4.22
CA LEU A 72 -4.75 -4.65 3.90
C LEU A 72 -5.63 -4.97 5.11
N THR A 73 -5.03 -5.14 6.28
CA THR A 73 -5.77 -5.41 7.52
C THR A 73 -6.74 -4.27 7.83
N LEU A 74 -6.27 -3.05 7.68
CA LEU A 74 -7.08 -1.87 7.96
C LEU A 74 -8.23 -1.74 6.97
N ALA A 75 -7.97 -1.97 5.68
CA ALA A 75 -9.02 -1.92 4.66
C ALA A 75 -10.11 -2.96 4.94
N ARG A 76 -9.73 -4.16 5.35
CA ARG A 76 -10.70 -5.20 5.74
C ARG A 76 -11.52 -4.78 6.94
N THR A 77 -10.88 -4.21 7.94
CA THR A 77 -11.55 -3.72 9.15
C THR A 77 -12.58 -2.65 8.81
N LEU A 78 -12.25 -1.77 7.88
CA LEU A 78 -13.13 -0.68 7.45
C LEU A 78 -14.22 -1.15 6.47
N GLY A 79 -14.15 -2.36 5.98
CA GLY A 79 -15.05 -2.83 4.92
C GLY A 79 -14.83 -2.11 3.60
N ASP A 80 -13.65 -1.55 3.39
CA ASP A 80 -13.29 -0.81 2.18
C ASP A 80 -12.81 -1.79 1.11
N ARG A 81 -13.73 -2.19 0.24
CA ARG A 81 -13.43 -3.18 -0.80
C ARG A 81 -12.43 -2.64 -1.84
N VAL A 82 -12.54 -1.37 -2.21
CA VAL A 82 -11.59 -0.75 -3.13
C VAL A 82 -10.20 -0.73 -2.51
N GLY A 83 -10.11 -0.31 -1.25
CA GLY A 83 -8.85 -0.31 -0.51
C GLY A 83 -8.27 -1.71 -0.35
N GLU A 84 -9.11 -2.69 -0.08
CA GLU A 84 -8.68 -4.09 0.03
C GLU A 84 -8.09 -4.59 -1.29
N ALA A 85 -8.73 -4.26 -2.42
CA ALA A 85 -8.21 -4.64 -3.74
C ALA A 85 -6.84 -4.01 -4.00
N LYS A 86 -6.71 -2.72 -3.74
CA LYS A 86 -5.43 -2.02 -3.94
C LYS A 86 -4.32 -2.58 -3.06
N ALA A 87 -4.61 -2.80 -1.78
CA ALA A 87 -3.64 -3.35 -0.85
C ALA A 87 -3.23 -4.77 -1.25
N SER A 88 -4.18 -5.59 -1.67
CA SER A 88 -3.90 -6.96 -2.15
C SER A 88 -3.01 -6.94 -3.39
N GLY A 89 -3.26 -6.02 -4.33
CA GLY A 89 -2.44 -5.86 -5.51
C GLY A 89 -1.02 -5.45 -5.17
N ASN A 90 -0.87 -4.45 -4.32
CA ASN A 90 0.45 -3.98 -3.88
C ASN A 90 1.22 -5.08 -3.13
N LEU A 91 0.51 -5.80 -2.26
CA LEU A 91 1.09 -6.90 -1.51
C LEU A 91 1.56 -8.02 -2.45
N GLY A 92 0.73 -8.38 -3.42
CA GLY A 92 1.08 -9.38 -4.42
C GLY A 92 2.31 -9.01 -5.22
N ASN A 93 2.42 -7.76 -5.65
CA ASN A 93 3.59 -7.27 -6.39
C ASN A 93 4.86 -7.34 -5.53
N THR A 94 4.76 -6.97 -4.25
CA THR A 94 5.89 -7.04 -3.34
C THR A 94 6.34 -8.49 -3.09
N LEU A 95 5.38 -9.38 -2.88
CA LEU A 95 5.67 -10.81 -2.69
C LEU A 95 6.32 -11.41 -3.93
N LYS A 96 5.86 -11.00 -5.11
CA LYS A 96 6.44 -11.45 -6.38
C LYS A 96 7.92 -11.06 -6.47
N VAL A 97 8.25 -9.81 -6.14
CA VAL A 97 9.64 -9.35 -6.17
C VAL A 97 10.50 -10.12 -5.18
N LEU A 98 9.93 -10.50 -4.03
CA LEU A 98 10.65 -11.28 -3.03
C LEU A 98 10.73 -12.78 -3.37
N GLY A 99 10.14 -13.21 -4.47
CA GLY A 99 10.15 -14.61 -4.88
C GLY A 99 9.16 -15.49 -4.14
N LYS A 100 8.25 -14.90 -3.38
CA LYS A 100 7.21 -15.64 -2.63
C LYS A 100 5.98 -15.81 -3.50
N PHE A 101 6.11 -16.63 -4.54
CA PHE A 101 5.11 -16.73 -5.60
C PHE A 101 3.78 -17.32 -5.14
N ASP A 102 3.79 -18.31 -4.25
CA ASP A 102 2.55 -18.92 -3.76
C ASP A 102 1.68 -17.89 -3.06
N GLU A 103 2.27 -17.11 -2.15
CA GLU A 103 1.55 -16.06 -1.45
C GLU A 103 1.13 -14.94 -2.41
N ALA A 104 2.00 -14.61 -3.38
CA ALA A 104 1.70 -13.58 -4.39
C ALA A 104 0.48 -13.96 -5.21
N ILE A 105 0.36 -15.23 -5.61
CA ILE A 105 -0.79 -15.72 -6.38
C ILE A 105 -2.07 -15.57 -5.56
N VAL A 106 -2.06 -15.90 -4.27
CA VAL A 106 -3.21 -15.74 -3.40
C VAL A 106 -3.66 -14.28 -3.35
N CYS A 107 -2.72 -13.36 -3.15
CA CYS A 107 -3.03 -11.93 -3.08
C CYS A 107 -3.53 -11.38 -4.41
N CYS A 108 -2.91 -11.78 -5.51
CA CYS A 108 -3.32 -11.31 -6.84
C CYS A 108 -4.66 -11.88 -7.24
N THR A 109 -4.96 -13.12 -6.88
CA THR A 109 -6.27 -13.72 -7.11
C THR A 109 -7.35 -12.94 -6.35
N ARG A 110 -7.07 -12.60 -5.09
CA ARG A 110 -7.97 -11.79 -4.27
C ARG A 110 -8.20 -10.42 -4.89
N HIS A 111 -7.13 -9.78 -5.34
CA HIS A 111 -7.20 -8.50 -6.03
C HIS A 111 -8.13 -8.57 -7.26
N LEU A 112 -7.94 -9.59 -8.07
CA LEU A 112 -8.77 -9.77 -9.27
C LEU A 112 -10.23 -10.04 -8.92
N ASP A 113 -10.49 -10.89 -7.92
CA ASP A 113 -11.85 -11.21 -7.50
C ASP A 113 -12.59 -9.96 -7.05
N ILE A 114 -11.94 -9.13 -6.23
CA ILE A 114 -12.54 -7.89 -5.75
C ILE A 114 -12.72 -6.91 -6.90
N SER A 115 -11.73 -6.78 -7.78
CA SER A 115 -11.81 -5.87 -8.93
C SER A 115 -12.97 -6.24 -9.86
N ARG A 116 -13.18 -7.52 -10.09
CA ARG A 116 -14.33 -8.00 -10.89
C ARG A 116 -15.64 -7.70 -10.20
N GLU A 117 -15.71 -7.93 -8.89
CA GLU A 117 -16.89 -7.64 -8.06
C GLU A 117 -17.26 -6.15 -8.15
N LEU A 118 -16.26 -5.28 -8.14
CA LEU A 118 -16.46 -3.83 -8.19
C LEU A 118 -16.53 -3.28 -9.62
N HIS A 119 -16.27 -4.11 -10.62
CA HIS A 119 -16.11 -3.69 -12.01
C HIS A 119 -15.01 -2.65 -12.20
N ASP A 120 -13.96 -2.70 -11.36
CA ASP A 120 -12.82 -1.79 -11.42
C ASP A 120 -11.76 -2.40 -12.30
N LYS A 121 -11.63 -1.87 -13.51
CA LYS A 121 -10.68 -2.36 -14.51
C LYS A 121 -9.28 -1.76 -14.35
N VAL A 122 -9.14 -0.70 -13.54
CA VAL A 122 -7.88 0.03 -13.42
C VAL A 122 -6.79 -0.83 -12.80
N CYS A 123 -7.14 -1.62 -11.79
CA CYS A 123 -6.19 -2.44 -11.06
C CYS A 123 -5.97 -3.83 -11.68
N GLU A 124 -6.79 -4.21 -12.65
CA GLU A 124 -6.77 -5.56 -13.24
C GLU A 124 -5.45 -5.87 -13.95
N GLY A 125 -4.83 -4.86 -14.56
CA GLY A 125 -3.61 -5.05 -15.33
C GLY A 125 -2.38 -5.42 -14.52
N CYS A 126 -2.31 -5.04 -13.25
CA CYS A 126 -1.12 -5.27 -12.43
C CYS A 126 -0.90 -6.74 -12.09
N CYS A 127 -1.93 -7.38 -11.55
CA CYS A 127 -1.84 -8.77 -11.10
C CYS A 127 -2.44 -9.76 -12.06
N GLY A 128 -3.32 -9.30 -12.97
CA GLY A 128 -3.98 -10.16 -13.94
C GLY A 128 -3.00 -10.96 -14.80
N ILE A 129 -1.99 -10.30 -15.32
CA ILE A 129 -0.97 -10.92 -16.14
C ILE A 129 -0.17 -11.93 -15.31
N PHE A 130 0.21 -11.56 -14.11
CA PHE A 130 0.97 -12.43 -13.22
C PHE A 130 0.17 -13.70 -12.87
N VAL A 131 -1.08 -13.55 -12.47
CA VAL A 131 -1.94 -14.68 -12.12
C VAL A 131 -2.14 -15.60 -13.31
N LYS A 132 -2.45 -15.05 -14.50
CA LYS A 132 -2.62 -15.85 -15.72
C LYS A 132 -1.36 -16.62 -16.07
N ARG A 133 -0.20 -16.04 -15.85
CA ARG A 133 1.07 -16.67 -16.16
C ARG A 133 1.36 -17.89 -15.28
N PHE A 134 0.91 -17.88 -14.02
CA PHE A 134 1.25 -18.93 -13.05
C PHE A 134 0.09 -19.87 -12.72
N VAL A 135 -1.15 -19.50 -13.03
CA VAL A 135 -2.34 -20.30 -12.69
C VAL A 135 -2.90 -21.06 -13.87
N ILE A 136 -2.67 -20.57 -15.07
CA ILE A 136 -3.03 -21.28 -16.31
C ILE A 136 -1.94 -22.32 -16.62
#